data_c3a41170c2fddcc7bd6e11b0171af4b4
#
_entry.id   c3a41170c2fddcc7bd6e11b0171af4b4
#
_cell.length_a   1.000
_cell.length_b   1.000
_cell.length_c   1.000
_cell.angle_alpha   90.00
_cell.angle_beta   90.00
_cell.angle_gamma   90.00
#
_symmetry.space_group_name_H-M   'P 1'
#
loop_
_entity.id
_entity.type
_entity.pdbx_description
1 polymer ?
#
loop_
_entity_poly.entity_id
_entity_poly.type
_entity_poly.pdbx_seq_one_letter_code
_entity_poly.pdbx_strand_id
1 'polypeptide(L)'
;MTASQVRGCAGVATALVLAFGLPACSARPEAETQSSPASEAPQETSQESPQESPPAATYADGKYQATGWYGGLPSHIEVTLTLESDVITAVSVVPAATNLTSLDLQERFAEVIPAVVIGRRIADLEVGKIAGSSGTPVGFNDALDQIRTQAATDAAPHSTP
;
A
#
# COMPACT_ATOMS: atom_id res chain seq x y z
N MET A 1 -20.30 42.51 -17.29
CA MET A 1 -19.60 43.70 -16.77
C MET A 1 -19.47 43.50 -15.29
N THR A 2 -18.38 43.04 -14.76
CA THR A 2 -17.50 43.61 -13.77
C THR A 2 -16.44 42.59 -13.44
N ALA A 3 -15.23 42.89 -13.90
CA ALA A 3 -14.01 42.20 -13.52
C ALA A 3 -13.57 42.73 -12.12
N SER A 4 -12.97 41.88 -11.31
CA SER A 4 -12.06 42.23 -10.21
C SER A 4 -11.02 41.15 -10.09
N GLN A 5 -9.87 41.32 -10.66
CA GLN A 5 -8.56 41.82 -10.25
C GLN A 5 -8.13 41.24 -8.87
N VAL A 6 -7.29 40.22 -8.94
CA VAL A 6 -5.83 40.16 -8.71
C VAL A 6 -5.28 40.93 -7.51
N ARG A 7 -4.52 40.18 -6.69
CA ARG A 7 -3.28 40.57 -5.98
C ARG A 7 -2.82 39.29 -5.27
N GLY A 8 -1.73 38.63 -5.51
CA GLY A 8 -0.36 39.07 -5.76
C GLY A 8 0.34 39.39 -4.44
N CYS A 9 0.95 38.37 -3.78
CA CYS A 9 2.00 38.60 -2.80
C CYS A 9 3.06 37.52 -2.97
N ALA A 10 4.13 37.99 -3.55
CA ALA A 10 5.46 37.38 -3.51
C ALA A 10 6.10 37.72 -2.16
N GLY A 11 6.97 36.90 -1.69
CA GLY A 11 7.88 37.13 -0.57
C GLY A 11 8.20 35.84 0.15
N VAL A 12 9.33 35.41 0.33
CA VAL A 12 10.71 35.79 0.50
C VAL A 12 11.44 34.50 0.86
N ALA A 13 12.49 34.23 0.15
CA ALA A 13 13.49 33.21 0.45
C ALA A 13 14.17 33.52 1.79
N THR A 14 14.41 32.49 2.60
CA THR A 14 15.45 32.54 3.63
C THR A 14 16.18 31.21 3.63
N ALA A 15 17.35 31.25 3.01
CA ALA A 15 18.41 30.26 3.14
C ALA A 15 19.03 30.41 4.53
N LEU A 16 19.16 29.29 5.25
CA LEU A 16 20.06 29.20 6.40
C LEU A 16 20.96 28.00 6.20
N VAL A 17 22.19 28.30 5.78
CA VAL A 17 23.35 27.42 5.75
C VAL A 17 23.93 27.38 7.15
N LEU A 18 24.08 26.21 7.74
CA LEU A 18 24.97 25.97 8.86
C LEU A 18 25.82 24.74 8.56
N ALA A 19 27.05 25.01 8.21
CA ALA A 19 28.18 24.11 8.17
C ALA A 19 28.82 24.02 9.56
N PHE A 20 29.05 22.83 10.06
CA PHE A 20 30.03 22.44 11.07
C PHE A 20 30.19 20.93 10.91
N GLY A 21 31.33 20.32 10.65
CA GLY A 21 32.66 20.55 11.13
C GLY A 21 33.18 19.14 11.42
N LEU A 22 34.16 18.66 10.66
CA LEU A 22 34.94 17.44 10.93
C LEU A 22 35.84 17.65 12.15
N PRO A 23 36.27 16.57 12.85
CA PRO A 23 37.71 16.33 12.88
C PRO A 23 38.10 14.88 12.55
N ALA A 24 39.21 14.82 11.83
CA ALA A 24 40.08 13.69 11.62
C ALA A 24 40.94 13.42 12.86
N CYS A 25 41.31 12.15 13.10
CA CYS A 25 42.51 11.65 13.74
C CYS A 25 42.61 10.18 13.34
N SER A 26 43.46 9.77 12.43
CA SER A 26 44.91 9.50 12.49
C SER A 26 45.31 8.64 13.70
N ALA A 27 45.64 7.37 13.42
CA ALA A 27 46.92 6.74 13.79
C ALA A 27 46.96 5.29 13.31
N ARG A 28 47.92 5.01 12.45
CA ARG A 28 48.57 3.73 12.18
C ARG A 28 49.84 3.69 13.00
N PRO A 29 50.42 2.52 13.45
CA PRO A 29 51.36 1.78 12.62
C PRO A 29 51.30 0.24 12.78
N GLU A 30 51.65 -0.48 11.71
CA GLU A 30 52.76 -1.43 11.45
C GLU A 30 53.07 -2.50 12.51
N ALA A 31 53.08 -3.78 12.16
CA ALA A 31 54.21 -4.51 11.56
C ALA A 31 53.89 -6.02 11.48
N GLU A 32 54.19 -6.61 10.32
CA GLU A 32 54.93 -7.85 10.03
C GLU A 32 54.52 -9.15 10.75
N THR A 33 54.28 -10.27 10.08
CA THR A 33 55.26 -11.12 9.36
C THR A 33 54.55 -12.40 8.89
N GLN A 34 54.75 -12.68 7.59
CA GLN A 34 54.88 -13.97 6.90
C GLN A 34 54.34 -15.26 7.49
N SER A 35 53.49 -15.96 6.74
CA SER A 35 53.88 -17.23 6.07
C SER A 35 52.70 -17.79 5.28
N SER A 36 52.83 -17.89 3.98
CA SER A 36 52.16 -18.88 3.12
C SER A 36 53.00 -20.17 3.22
N PRO A 37 52.47 -21.38 3.01
CA PRO A 37 51.79 -21.79 1.81
C PRO A 37 50.71 -22.90 1.98
N ALA A 38 50.12 -23.23 0.85
CA ALA A 38 49.50 -24.48 0.45
C ALA A 38 47.94 -24.50 0.52
N SER A 39 47.37 -24.22 -0.62
CA SER A 39 46.65 -25.21 -1.44
C SER A 39 45.66 -26.11 -0.67
N GLU A 40 44.43 -25.71 -0.63
CA GLU A 40 43.31 -26.66 -0.81
C GLU A 40 42.06 -25.83 -1.15
N ALA A 41 41.58 -26.08 -2.35
CA ALA A 41 40.30 -25.59 -2.78
C ALA A 41 39.19 -26.34 -2.00
N PRO A 42 38.30 -25.66 -1.30
CA PRO A 42 37.03 -26.24 -0.95
C PRO A 42 36.06 -25.93 -2.09
N GLN A 43 35.55 -27.00 -2.63
CA GLN A 43 34.43 -27.08 -3.54
C GLN A 43 33.35 -26.12 -3.10
N GLU A 44 32.95 -25.25 -4.02
CA GLU A 44 31.68 -24.55 -3.97
C GLU A 44 30.58 -25.60 -3.93
N THR A 45 30.15 -25.94 -2.72
CA THR A 45 28.84 -26.52 -2.52
C THR A 45 27.88 -25.36 -2.72
N SER A 46 27.39 -25.22 -3.92
CA SER A 46 26.14 -24.50 -4.19
C SER A 46 25.08 -25.17 -3.32
N GLN A 47 24.90 -24.64 -2.14
CA GLN A 47 23.67 -24.83 -1.40
C GLN A 47 22.60 -24.05 -2.15
N GLU A 48 22.01 -24.74 -3.11
CA GLU A 48 20.70 -24.42 -3.63
C GLU A 48 19.76 -24.39 -2.43
N SER A 49 19.54 -23.16 -1.90
CA SER A 49 18.48 -22.91 -0.96
C SER A 49 17.21 -23.42 -1.61
N PRO A 50 16.39 -24.22 -0.90
CA PRO A 50 15.08 -24.58 -1.42
C PRO A 50 14.35 -23.27 -1.70
N GLN A 51 14.14 -23.01 -2.97
CA GLN A 51 13.29 -21.92 -3.44
C GLN A 51 11.89 -22.32 -3.00
N GLU A 52 11.51 -21.84 -1.81
CA GLU A 52 10.18 -21.98 -1.29
C GLU A 52 9.27 -21.34 -2.33
N SER A 53 8.59 -22.17 -3.10
CA SER A 53 7.60 -21.71 -4.07
C SER A 53 6.62 -20.83 -3.30
N PRO A 54 6.31 -19.60 -3.80
CA PRO A 54 5.31 -18.76 -3.15
C PRO A 54 4.05 -19.59 -2.93
N PRO A 55 3.39 -19.48 -1.76
CA PRO A 55 2.12 -20.17 -1.55
C PRO A 55 1.19 -19.81 -2.71
N ALA A 56 0.50 -20.84 -3.25
CA ALA A 56 -0.44 -20.63 -4.33
C ALA A 56 -1.43 -19.52 -3.94
N ALA A 57 -1.66 -18.58 -4.86
CA ALA A 57 -2.60 -17.49 -4.64
C ALA A 57 -4.00 -18.08 -4.38
N THR A 58 -4.68 -17.55 -3.36
CA THR A 58 -6.02 -17.98 -2.98
C THR A 58 -7.09 -17.27 -3.80
N TYR A 59 -6.74 -16.08 -4.28
CA TYR A 59 -7.62 -15.21 -5.06
C TYR A 59 -7.03 -15.03 -6.47
N ALA A 60 -7.90 -14.98 -7.48
CA ALA A 60 -7.47 -14.71 -8.83
C ALA A 60 -6.99 -13.26 -8.97
N ASP A 61 -5.94 -13.08 -9.76
CA ASP A 61 -5.47 -11.76 -10.14
C ASP A 61 -6.53 -11.06 -11.01
N GLY A 62 -6.72 -9.79 -10.82
CA GLY A 62 -7.68 -9.04 -11.62
C GLY A 62 -8.16 -7.75 -10.97
N LYS A 63 -9.08 -7.11 -11.67
CA LYS A 63 -9.77 -5.89 -11.21
C LYS A 63 -11.19 -6.25 -10.81
N TYR A 64 -11.52 -5.97 -9.56
CA TYR A 64 -12.81 -6.29 -8.94
C TYR A 64 -13.52 -5.02 -8.50
N GLN A 65 -14.85 -5.04 -8.54
CA GLN A 65 -15.69 -3.94 -8.11
C GLN A 65 -16.85 -4.46 -7.25
N ALA A 66 -17.12 -3.74 -6.15
CA ALA A 66 -18.25 -4.03 -5.30
C ALA A 66 -18.82 -2.75 -4.68
N THR A 67 -20.10 -2.81 -4.33
CA THR A 67 -20.77 -1.75 -3.57
C THR A 67 -20.80 -2.15 -2.11
N GLY A 68 -20.17 -1.34 -1.27
CA GLY A 68 -20.16 -1.58 0.17
C GLY A 68 -21.21 -0.78 0.90
N TRP A 69 -22.08 -1.47 1.63
CA TRP A 69 -23.22 -0.89 2.35
C TRP A 69 -22.91 -0.73 3.83
N TYR A 70 -23.46 0.32 4.45
CA TYR A 70 -23.30 0.55 5.88
C TYR A 70 -24.41 1.43 6.46
N GLY A 71 -24.61 1.32 7.79
CA GLY A 71 -25.57 2.13 8.53
C GLY A 71 -27.02 1.68 8.36
N GLY A 72 -27.93 2.35 9.08
CA GLY A 72 -29.35 2.06 9.04
C GLY A 72 -30.15 2.75 7.92
N LEU A 73 -29.53 3.69 7.22
CA LEU A 73 -30.01 4.32 5.99
C LEU A 73 -29.20 3.75 4.82
N PRO A 74 -29.73 3.79 3.57
CA PRO A 74 -29.03 3.25 2.42
C PRO A 74 -27.79 4.08 2.07
N SER A 75 -26.77 4.02 2.94
CA SER A 75 -25.48 4.62 2.72
C SER A 75 -24.54 3.58 2.11
N HIS A 76 -23.87 3.93 1.05
CA HIS A 76 -22.94 3.04 0.36
C HIS A 76 -21.75 3.82 -0.22
N ILE A 77 -20.73 3.06 -0.59
CA ILE A 77 -19.61 3.50 -1.41
C ILE A 77 -19.36 2.47 -2.50
N GLU A 78 -18.81 2.89 -3.62
CA GLU A 78 -18.32 1.96 -4.64
C GLU A 78 -16.82 1.76 -4.45
N VAL A 79 -16.39 0.51 -4.43
CA VAL A 79 -14.99 0.13 -4.24
C VAL A 79 -14.52 -0.65 -5.44
N THR A 80 -13.40 -0.24 -6.00
CA THR A 80 -12.68 -0.98 -7.05
C THR A 80 -11.29 -1.32 -6.54
N LEU A 81 -10.90 -2.60 -6.63
CA LEU A 81 -9.58 -3.10 -6.25
C LEU A 81 -8.92 -3.82 -7.43
N THR A 82 -7.59 -3.75 -7.49
CA THR A 82 -6.78 -4.62 -8.35
C THR A 82 -5.96 -5.54 -7.46
N LEU A 83 -6.01 -6.84 -7.75
CA LEU A 83 -5.28 -7.88 -7.03
C LEU A 83 -4.20 -8.49 -7.92
N GLU A 84 -3.02 -8.71 -7.33
CA GLU A 84 -1.92 -9.47 -7.92
C GLU A 84 -1.29 -10.34 -6.82
N SER A 85 -1.32 -11.64 -6.97
CA SER A 85 -0.79 -12.62 -6.00
C SER A 85 -1.35 -12.41 -4.59
N ASP A 86 -2.67 -12.28 -4.46
CA ASP A 86 -3.42 -11.99 -3.23
C ASP A 86 -3.18 -10.58 -2.62
N VAL A 87 -2.35 -9.75 -3.25
CA VAL A 87 -1.99 -8.42 -2.76
C VAL A 87 -2.76 -7.34 -3.51
N ILE A 88 -3.21 -6.32 -2.79
CA ILE A 88 -3.88 -5.16 -3.38
C ILE A 88 -2.81 -4.24 -3.99
N THR A 89 -2.84 -4.08 -5.31
CA THR A 89 -1.92 -3.20 -6.06
C THR A 89 -2.54 -1.85 -6.40
N ALA A 90 -3.86 -1.78 -6.46
CA ALA A 90 -4.57 -0.52 -6.65
C ALA A 90 -5.93 -0.53 -5.94
N VAL A 91 -6.39 0.63 -5.51
CA VAL A 91 -7.71 0.84 -4.92
C VAL A 91 -8.28 2.19 -5.36
N SER A 92 -9.59 2.20 -5.59
CA SER A 92 -10.37 3.42 -5.82
C SER A 92 -11.68 3.31 -5.06
N VAL A 93 -12.06 4.38 -4.37
CA VAL A 93 -13.33 4.48 -3.66
C VAL A 93 -14.09 5.67 -4.20
N VAL A 94 -15.31 5.44 -4.64
CA VAL A 94 -16.22 6.48 -5.13
C VAL A 94 -17.27 6.76 -4.06
N PRO A 95 -17.32 7.98 -3.51
CA PRO A 95 -18.35 8.42 -2.59
C PRO A 95 -19.73 8.39 -3.26
N ALA A 96 -20.74 7.93 -2.52
CA ALA A 96 -22.13 7.84 -3.01
C ALA A 96 -23.16 8.42 -2.03
N ALA A 97 -22.72 9.14 -0.99
CA ALA A 97 -23.60 9.77 -0.03
C ALA A 97 -24.32 10.98 -0.64
N THR A 98 -25.60 11.14 -0.28
CA THR A 98 -26.44 12.25 -0.74
C THR A 98 -26.48 13.43 0.24
N ASN A 99 -26.12 13.21 1.50
CA ASN A 99 -26.00 14.30 2.46
C ASN A 99 -24.55 14.78 2.59
N LEU A 100 -24.35 16.08 2.78
CA LEU A 100 -23.04 16.73 2.75
C LEU A 100 -22.07 16.22 3.82
N THR A 101 -22.57 15.91 5.03
CA THR A 101 -21.72 15.44 6.12
C THR A 101 -21.16 14.05 5.82
N SER A 102 -22.00 13.13 5.33
CA SER A 102 -21.56 11.79 4.95
C SER A 102 -20.68 11.84 3.71
N LEU A 103 -20.94 12.71 2.77
CA LEU A 103 -20.12 12.91 1.57
C LEU A 103 -18.71 13.35 1.94
N ASP A 104 -18.55 14.37 2.76
CA ASP A 104 -17.26 14.85 3.26
C ASP A 104 -16.47 13.72 3.96
N LEU A 105 -17.13 12.91 4.78
CA LEU A 105 -16.49 11.77 5.44
C LEU A 105 -16.07 10.67 4.45
N GLN A 106 -16.86 10.40 3.43
CA GLN A 106 -16.52 9.44 2.38
C GLN A 106 -15.37 9.94 1.51
N GLU A 107 -15.33 11.23 1.16
CA GLU A 107 -14.25 11.85 0.39
C GLU A 107 -12.93 11.77 1.14
N ARG A 108 -12.89 12.15 2.41
CA ARG A 108 -11.69 12.02 3.25
C ARG A 108 -11.22 10.57 3.40
N PHE A 109 -12.16 9.64 3.50
CA PHE A 109 -11.84 8.22 3.51
C PHE A 109 -11.21 7.78 2.19
N ALA A 110 -11.78 8.17 1.05
CA ALA A 110 -11.29 7.84 -0.27
C ALA A 110 -9.86 8.36 -0.52
N GLU A 111 -9.51 9.53 0.04
CA GLU A 111 -8.16 10.10 -0.06
C GLU A 111 -7.11 9.30 0.70
N VAL A 112 -7.43 8.76 1.87
CA VAL A 112 -6.42 8.12 2.75
C VAL A 112 -6.34 6.61 2.56
N ILE A 113 -7.40 5.95 2.08
CA ILE A 113 -7.49 4.49 2.00
C ILE A 113 -6.39 3.86 1.13
N PRO A 114 -5.94 4.44 0.01
CA PRO A 114 -4.87 3.86 -0.79
C PRO A 114 -3.58 3.65 0.01
N ALA A 115 -3.20 4.61 0.84
CA ALA A 115 -2.00 4.52 1.67
C ALA A 115 -2.09 3.43 2.76
N VAL A 116 -3.29 3.01 3.10
CA VAL A 116 -3.54 2.00 4.15
C VAL A 116 -3.57 0.59 3.59
N VAL A 117 -4.10 0.40 2.37
CA VAL A 117 -4.42 -0.94 1.86
C VAL A 117 -3.51 -1.42 0.72
N ILE A 118 -2.90 -0.51 -0.04
CA ILE A 118 -1.97 -0.92 -1.12
C ILE A 118 -0.76 -1.64 -0.52
N GLY A 119 -0.39 -2.77 -1.11
CA GLY A 119 0.66 -3.67 -0.62
C GLY A 119 0.21 -4.63 0.48
N ARG A 120 -1.07 -4.60 0.89
CA ARG A 120 -1.62 -5.54 1.90
C ARG A 120 -2.27 -6.74 1.22
N ARG A 121 -2.20 -7.89 1.88
CA ARG A 121 -2.94 -9.07 1.44
C ARG A 121 -4.42 -8.89 1.71
N ILE A 122 -5.26 -9.19 0.71
CA ILE A 122 -6.71 -9.01 0.85
C ILE A 122 -7.32 -9.95 1.89
N ALA A 123 -6.73 -11.15 2.09
CA ALA A 123 -7.25 -12.16 3.02
C ALA A 123 -7.41 -11.63 4.46
N ASP A 124 -6.40 -10.91 4.94
CA ASP A 124 -6.27 -10.50 6.34
C ASP A 124 -6.58 -9.01 6.54
N LEU A 125 -7.07 -8.33 5.51
CA LEU A 125 -7.30 -6.91 5.58
C LEU A 125 -8.66 -6.60 6.20
N GLU A 126 -8.62 -5.84 7.29
CA GLU A 126 -9.76 -5.18 7.89
C GLU A 126 -9.41 -3.72 8.16
N VAL A 127 -10.31 -2.82 7.82
CA VAL A 127 -10.11 -1.38 7.99
C VAL A 127 -10.99 -0.89 9.12
N GLY A 128 -10.34 -0.34 10.16
CA GLY A 128 -11.01 0.27 11.30
C GLY A 128 -11.34 1.74 11.06
N LYS A 129 -11.65 2.47 12.14
CA LYS A 129 -11.94 3.90 12.09
C LYS A 129 -10.78 4.70 11.48
N ILE A 130 -11.05 5.44 10.42
CA ILE A 130 -10.07 6.24 9.69
C ILE A 130 -10.69 7.55 9.19
N ALA A 131 -9.89 8.60 9.04
CA ALA A 131 -10.33 9.92 8.53
C ALA A 131 -11.55 10.51 9.26
N GLY A 132 -11.73 10.17 10.54
CA GLY A 132 -12.87 10.64 11.34
C GLY A 132 -14.19 9.86 11.10
N SER A 133 -14.22 8.95 10.13
CA SER A 133 -15.38 8.11 9.84
C SER A 133 -15.29 6.75 10.53
N SER A 134 -16.39 6.29 11.11
CA SER A 134 -16.57 4.92 11.60
C SER A 134 -17.54 4.10 10.74
N GLY A 135 -18.41 4.77 9.98
CA GLY A 135 -19.36 4.11 9.08
C GLY A 135 -18.77 3.72 7.74
N THR A 136 -18.03 4.62 7.10
CA THR A 136 -17.44 4.37 5.79
C THR A 136 -16.51 3.12 5.77
N PRO A 137 -15.64 2.89 6.80
CA PRO A 137 -14.89 1.64 6.87
C PRO A 137 -15.74 0.37 6.93
N VAL A 138 -16.92 0.41 7.55
CA VAL A 138 -17.85 -0.74 7.55
C VAL A 138 -18.30 -1.08 6.13
N GLY A 139 -18.68 -0.06 5.35
CA GLY A 139 -18.99 -0.27 3.93
C GLY A 139 -17.80 -0.75 3.12
N PHE A 140 -16.60 -0.26 3.41
CA PHE A 140 -15.39 -0.72 2.74
C PHE A 140 -15.11 -2.21 3.02
N ASN A 141 -15.24 -2.65 4.27
CA ASN A 141 -15.07 -4.06 4.64
C ASN A 141 -16.16 -4.95 4.02
N ASP A 142 -17.42 -4.48 3.93
CA ASP A 142 -18.48 -5.18 3.22
C ASP A 142 -18.14 -5.38 1.73
N ALA A 143 -17.60 -4.34 1.06
CA ALA A 143 -17.12 -4.45 -0.32
C ALA A 143 -15.92 -5.41 -0.44
N LEU A 144 -14.99 -5.40 0.54
CA LEU A 144 -13.87 -6.36 0.56
C LEU A 144 -14.34 -7.81 0.61
N ASP A 145 -15.36 -8.12 1.43
CA ASP A 145 -15.90 -9.48 1.54
C ASP A 145 -16.55 -9.95 0.25
N GLN A 146 -17.24 -9.05 -0.44
CA GLN A 146 -17.80 -9.33 -1.76
C GLN A 146 -16.70 -9.58 -2.79
N ILE A 147 -15.64 -8.77 -2.80
CA ILE A 147 -14.48 -8.93 -3.71
C ILE A 147 -13.72 -10.22 -3.40
N ARG A 148 -13.51 -10.58 -2.13
CA ARG A 148 -12.92 -11.88 -1.74
C ARG A 148 -13.71 -13.05 -2.32
N THR A 149 -15.03 -12.97 -2.24
CA THR A 149 -15.92 -14.02 -2.80
C THR A 149 -15.80 -14.11 -4.32
N GLN A 150 -15.77 -12.98 -5.02
CA GLN A 150 -15.61 -12.93 -6.48
C GLN A 150 -14.24 -13.50 -6.88
N ALA A 151 -13.16 -13.01 -6.30
CA ALA A 151 -11.80 -13.41 -6.63
C ALA A 151 -11.50 -14.88 -6.30
N ALA A 152 -12.07 -15.43 -5.22
CA ALA A 152 -11.97 -16.85 -4.90
C ALA A 152 -12.75 -17.72 -5.89
N THR A 153 -13.87 -17.25 -6.40
CA THR A 153 -14.64 -17.96 -7.42
C THR A 153 -13.89 -17.99 -8.75
N ASP A 154 -13.27 -16.89 -9.12
CA ASP A 154 -12.48 -16.79 -10.36
C ASP A 154 -11.18 -17.61 -10.29
N ALA A 155 -10.63 -17.82 -9.07
CA ALA A 155 -9.47 -18.70 -8.84
C ALA A 155 -9.81 -20.18 -8.91
N ALA A 156 -11.08 -20.56 -8.76
CA ALA A 156 -11.49 -21.97 -8.83
C ALA A 156 -11.25 -22.52 -10.23
N PRO A 157 -10.65 -23.72 -10.38
CA PRO A 157 -10.52 -24.35 -11.69
C PRO A 157 -11.92 -24.56 -12.30
N HIS A 158 -12.14 -23.94 -13.44
CA HIS A 158 -13.36 -24.17 -14.21
C HIS A 158 -13.37 -25.63 -14.65
N SER A 159 -14.03 -26.50 -13.89
CA SER A 159 -14.33 -27.86 -14.34
C SER A 159 -15.34 -27.73 -15.50
N THR A 160 -14.82 -27.73 -16.72
CA THR A 160 -15.63 -27.85 -17.92
C THR A 160 -16.25 -29.25 -17.90
N PRO A 161 -17.57 -29.39 -18.01
CA PRO A 161 -18.26 -30.68 -18.06
C PRO A 161 -17.94 -31.43 -19.34
#